data_d035df1fd692cb971c4d8c49a2293501
#
_entry.id   d035df1fd692cb971c4d8c49a2293501
#
_cell.length_a   1.000
_cell.length_b   1.000
_cell.length_c   1.000
_cell.angle_alpha   90.00
_cell.angle_beta   90.00
_cell.angle_gamma   90.00
#
_symmetry.space_group_name_H-M   'P 1'
#
loop_
_entity.id
_entity.type
_entity.pdbx_description
1 polymer ?
#
loop_
_entity_poly.entity_id
_entity_poly.type
_entity_poly.pdbx_seq_one_letter_code
_entity_poly.pdbx_strand_id
1 'polypeptide(L)'
;MKVTRQPKNPGPAAWAKILPDAAHHPTLEDDRHVDFLIIGGGFAGLTAARRISELEPTATVAVVEAFRLAEGPAGRNSGFMIDLPHDLASDDYGGQAARDHQSIRHNRAAISYAADMVETLGLPQDCFQKIGKINAAATDRGIAHNQGYQEHLTHLNEPFEILDDRQIHELTGITFYKQGLFTPGTVMLQPAQYIQSLGAAIVSNRVSIYENSPVTALDKVGGIWRAETAKGAISAPSVILATNGLAQAFGFYKSRVVHIYTYASMTRALSADELKRLGGAPNWGFTPADPLGTTVRRISGIGGDRIVIRNRATYEPRLSPSERRLRGVYAQHDASFEARFPMLKGVEMEHRWGGHLALTLNGVAGFGQLEEGLYSACLQNGLGTVKGTLHGMAIAEMCLKHPSTIVDELLDEPAPKRLPPEPISEVAATIRLKLGERAAGREL
;
A
#
# COMPACT_ATOMS: atom_id res chain seq x y z
N MET A 1 -14.48 -16.69 17.46
CA MET A 1 -15.06 -15.32 17.32
C MET A 1 -15.67 -15.16 15.94
N LYS A 2 -16.89 -14.64 15.82
CA LYS A 2 -17.53 -14.39 14.52
C LYS A 2 -16.92 -13.11 13.90
N VAL A 3 -16.58 -13.16 12.61
CA VAL A 3 -16.12 -11.98 11.87
C VAL A 3 -17.30 -11.05 11.62
N THR A 4 -17.25 -9.84 12.18
CA THR A 4 -18.41 -8.94 12.23
C THR A 4 -18.65 -8.17 10.93
N ARG A 5 -17.66 -8.14 10.03
CA ARG A 5 -17.73 -7.45 8.74
C ARG A 5 -16.88 -8.18 7.72
N GLN A 6 -17.45 -8.46 6.57
CA GLN A 6 -16.70 -8.92 5.40
C GLN A 6 -16.21 -7.73 4.56
N PRO A 7 -15.04 -7.85 3.90
CA PRO A 7 -14.63 -6.86 2.94
C PRO A 7 -15.64 -6.77 1.79
N LYS A 8 -15.77 -5.57 1.20
CA LYS A 8 -16.57 -5.40 0.00
C LYS A 8 -15.64 -5.37 -1.20
N ASN A 9 -15.90 -6.20 -2.22
CA ASN A 9 -15.18 -6.12 -3.47
C ASN A 9 -15.69 -4.93 -4.29
N PRO A 10 -14.89 -3.88 -4.49
CA PRO A 10 -15.28 -2.73 -5.32
C PRO A 10 -15.04 -2.96 -6.81
N GLY A 11 -14.76 -4.20 -7.23
CA GLY A 11 -14.30 -4.55 -8.56
C GLY A 11 -12.79 -4.39 -8.74
N PRO A 12 -12.20 -4.87 -9.85
CA PRO A 12 -10.77 -4.80 -10.10
C PRO A 12 -10.28 -3.36 -10.29
N ALA A 13 -9.12 -3.04 -9.71
CA ALA A 13 -8.43 -1.78 -9.98
C ALA A 13 -7.84 -1.75 -11.41
N ALA A 14 -7.51 -0.55 -11.90
CA ALA A 14 -6.85 -0.40 -13.20
C ALA A 14 -5.58 -1.25 -13.32
N TRP A 15 -4.79 -1.31 -12.26
CA TRP A 15 -3.56 -2.11 -12.22
C TRP A 15 -3.76 -3.58 -12.60
N ALA A 16 -4.87 -4.20 -12.19
CA ALA A 16 -5.21 -5.56 -12.58
C ALA A 16 -5.83 -5.62 -13.98
N LYS A 17 -6.66 -4.61 -14.36
CA LYS A 17 -7.35 -4.59 -15.66
C LYS A 17 -6.42 -4.43 -16.87
N ILE A 18 -5.27 -3.79 -16.70
CA ILE A 18 -4.29 -3.61 -17.78
C ILE A 18 -3.33 -4.79 -17.94
N LEU A 19 -3.43 -5.80 -17.07
CA LEU A 19 -2.66 -7.03 -17.14
C LEU A 19 -3.42 -8.11 -17.89
N PRO A 20 -2.71 -9.07 -18.48
CA PRO A 20 -3.33 -10.34 -18.89
C PRO A 20 -4.00 -11.02 -17.69
N ASP A 21 -5.01 -11.84 -17.96
CA ASP A 21 -5.64 -12.63 -16.89
C ASP A 21 -4.60 -13.52 -16.20
N ALA A 22 -4.46 -13.32 -14.89
CA ALA A 22 -3.60 -14.16 -14.08
C ALA A 22 -4.27 -15.52 -13.80
N ALA A 23 -3.46 -16.55 -13.64
CA ALA A 23 -3.94 -17.83 -13.14
C ALA A 23 -4.64 -17.65 -11.78
N HIS A 24 -5.74 -18.34 -11.58
CA HIS A 24 -6.52 -18.30 -10.36
C HIS A 24 -6.03 -19.36 -9.38
N HIS A 25 -6.02 -19.00 -8.10
CA HIS A 25 -5.90 -19.99 -7.03
C HIS A 25 -7.28 -20.57 -6.70
N PRO A 26 -7.35 -21.84 -6.24
CA PRO A 26 -8.63 -22.46 -5.91
C PRO A 26 -9.34 -21.75 -4.76
N THR A 27 -10.66 -21.90 -4.69
CA THR A 27 -11.44 -21.59 -3.49
C THR A 27 -11.25 -22.72 -2.48
N LEU A 28 -11.25 -22.40 -1.18
CA LEU A 28 -11.25 -23.42 -0.14
C LEU A 28 -12.60 -24.13 -0.11
N GLU A 29 -12.61 -25.42 -0.44
CA GLU A 29 -13.85 -26.24 -0.52
C GLU A 29 -13.91 -27.37 0.51
N ASP A 30 -12.78 -27.68 1.16
CA ASP A 30 -12.65 -28.77 2.13
C ASP A 30 -11.98 -28.26 3.42
N ASP A 31 -12.12 -29.08 4.48
CA ASP A 31 -11.36 -28.86 5.72
C ASP A 31 -9.89 -29.24 5.54
N ARG A 32 -9.01 -28.38 6.04
CA ARG A 32 -7.55 -28.54 5.94
C ARG A 32 -6.87 -28.37 7.29
N HIS A 33 -5.71 -28.99 7.45
CA HIS A 33 -4.80 -28.78 8.55
C HIS A 33 -3.45 -28.32 7.99
N VAL A 34 -2.89 -27.26 8.58
CA VAL A 34 -1.58 -26.72 8.22
C VAL A 34 -0.85 -26.26 9.49
N ASP A 35 0.46 -26.06 9.40
CA ASP A 35 1.26 -25.53 10.51
C ASP A 35 1.01 -24.02 10.70
N PHE A 36 0.86 -23.30 9.60
CA PHE A 36 0.62 -21.85 9.61
C PHE A 36 -0.55 -21.49 8.69
N LEU A 37 -1.52 -20.77 9.26
CA LEU A 37 -2.60 -20.15 8.49
C LEU A 37 -2.37 -18.64 8.44
N ILE A 38 -2.43 -18.08 7.25
CA ILE A 38 -2.33 -16.62 7.01
C ILE A 38 -3.66 -16.13 6.44
N ILE A 39 -4.28 -15.14 7.11
CA ILE A 39 -5.53 -14.55 6.68
C ILE A 39 -5.24 -13.19 6.02
N GLY A 40 -5.36 -13.13 4.69
CA GLY A 40 -5.08 -11.98 3.83
C GLY A 40 -3.89 -12.19 2.90
N GLY A 41 -4.14 -12.14 1.59
CA GLY A 41 -3.17 -12.33 0.49
C GLY A 41 -2.55 -11.03 -0.03
N GLY A 42 -2.30 -10.06 0.85
CA GLY A 42 -1.59 -8.81 0.51
C GLY A 42 -0.08 -8.87 0.75
N PHE A 43 0.59 -7.71 0.73
CA PHE A 43 2.04 -7.62 0.96
C PHE A 43 2.48 -8.36 2.23
N ALA A 44 1.82 -8.13 3.36
CA ALA A 44 2.21 -8.76 4.63
C ALA A 44 2.00 -10.29 4.60
N GLY A 45 0.85 -10.75 4.10
CA GLY A 45 0.52 -12.17 4.10
C GLY A 45 1.39 -12.99 3.16
N LEU A 46 1.58 -12.54 1.91
CA LEU A 46 2.42 -13.26 0.95
C LEU A 46 3.90 -13.25 1.36
N THR A 47 4.37 -12.12 1.91
CA THR A 47 5.74 -12.04 2.45
C THR A 47 5.92 -12.97 3.65
N ALA A 48 4.94 -13.05 4.56
CA ALA A 48 5.00 -13.98 5.69
C ALA A 48 5.02 -15.44 5.22
N ALA A 49 4.18 -15.80 4.24
CA ALA A 49 4.18 -17.16 3.66
C ALA A 49 5.54 -17.51 3.05
N ARG A 50 6.14 -16.61 2.29
CA ARG A 50 7.46 -16.79 1.70
C ARG A 50 8.53 -16.95 2.79
N ARG A 51 8.54 -16.04 3.78
CA ARG A 51 9.56 -16.05 4.84
C ARG A 51 9.47 -17.30 5.72
N ILE A 52 8.27 -17.76 6.06
CA ILE A 52 8.08 -19.04 6.77
C ILE A 52 8.69 -20.19 5.96
N SER A 53 8.42 -20.26 4.66
CA SER A 53 8.95 -21.33 3.78
C SER A 53 10.46 -21.30 3.66
N GLU A 54 11.11 -20.14 3.82
CA GLU A 54 12.58 -20.03 3.83
C GLU A 54 13.18 -20.52 5.13
N LEU A 55 12.58 -20.12 6.26
CA LEU A 55 13.11 -20.42 7.58
C LEU A 55 12.76 -21.82 8.07
N GLU A 56 11.58 -22.34 7.67
CA GLU A 56 11.11 -23.69 8.02
C GLU A 56 10.58 -24.39 6.74
N PRO A 57 11.47 -24.94 5.91
CA PRO A 57 11.09 -25.53 4.62
C PRO A 57 10.16 -26.75 4.71
N THR A 58 10.03 -27.34 5.91
CA THR A 58 9.13 -28.49 6.14
C THR A 58 7.73 -28.09 6.52
N ALA A 59 7.52 -26.84 6.96
CA ALA A 59 6.21 -26.34 7.37
C ALA A 59 5.21 -26.26 6.22
N THR A 60 3.95 -26.57 6.53
CA THR A 60 2.82 -26.34 5.66
C THR A 60 2.19 -24.98 5.93
N VAL A 61 1.93 -24.21 4.87
CA VAL A 61 1.38 -22.85 4.96
C VAL A 61 0.14 -22.74 4.09
N ALA A 62 -0.93 -22.18 4.62
CA ALA A 62 -2.10 -21.80 3.83
C ALA A 62 -2.34 -20.30 3.93
N VAL A 63 -2.54 -19.64 2.79
CA VAL A 63 -3.00 -18.25 2.71
C VAL A 63 -4.47 -18.27 2.27
N VAL A 64 -5.36 -17.60 3.00
CA VAL A 64 -6.76 -17.40 2.60
C VAL A 64 -7.00 -15.93 2.29
N GLU A 65 -7.53 -15.67 1.10
CA GLU A 65 -7.86 -14.33 0.62
C GLU A 65 -9.36 -14.23 0.33
N ALA A 66 -9.96 -13.13 0.75
CA ALA A 66 -11.40 -12.93 0.61
C ALA A 66 -11.85 -12.76 -0.85
N PHE A 67 -10.95 -12.24 -1.70
CA PHE A 67 -11.17 -12.00 -3.13
C PHE A 67 -10.12 -12.74 -3.95
N ARG A 68 -9.92 -12.33 -5.20
CA ARG A 68 -8.72 -12.69 -5.97
C ARG A 68 -7.53 -11.88 -5.46
N LEU A 69 -6.33 -12.42 -5.60
CA LEU A 69 -5.10 -11.68 -5.31
C LEU A 69 -5.08 -10.34 -6.09
N ALA A 70 -4.62 -9.30 -5.43
CA ALA A 70 -4.57 -7.93 -5.93
C ALA A 70 -5.94 -7.23 -6.12
N GLU A 71 -7.09 -7.84 -5.87
CA GLU A 71 -8.38 -7.11 -5.88
C GLU A 71 -8.58 -6.26 -4.61
N GLY A 72 -7.99 -6.67 -3.48
CA GLY A 72 -7.94 -5.90 -2.25
C GLY A 72 -6.97 -4.70 -2.30
N PRO A 73 -6.77 -3.99 -1.18
CA PRO A 73 -5.94 -2.77 -1.11
C PRO A 73 -4.51 -2.94 -1.61
N ALA A 74 -3.95 -4.15 -1.55
CA ALA A 74 -2.60 -4.45 -2.03
C ALA A 74 -2.41 -4.18 -3.53
N GLY A 75 -3.40 -4.46 -4.36
CA GLY A 75 -3.38 -4.18 -5.80
C GLY A 75 -4.04 -2.84 -6.19
N ARG A 76 -4.37 -1.96 -5.24
CA ARG A 76 -5.14 -0.73 -5.47
C ARG A 76 -4.38 0.55 -5.12
N ASN A 77 -3.19 0.42 -4.52
CA ASN A 77 -2.36 1.53 -4.09
C ASN A 77 -1.67 2.23 -5.28
N SER A 78 -0.96 3.32 -5.00
CA SER A 78 -0.26 4.10 -6.02
C SER A 78 1.08 3.50 -6.48
N GLY A 79 1.52 2.40 -5.88
CA GLY A 79 2.71 1.65 -6.29
C GLY A 79 4.04 2.26 -5.86
N PHE A 80 4.08 3.10 -4.84
CA PHE A 80 5.33 3.59 -4.25
C PHE A 80 5.73 2.70 -3.07
N MET A 81 6.95 2.17 -3.09
CA MET A 81 7.58 1.48 -1.98
C MET A 81 8.71 2.38 -1.48
N ILE A 82 8.39 3.23 -0.50
CA ILE A 82 9.19 4.38 -0.07
C ILE A 82 10.16 3.94 1.03
N ASP A 83 11.43 4.26 0.88
CA ASP A 83 12.50 3.96 1.85
C ASP A 83 12.62 5.00 2.97
N LEU A 84 12.37 6.25 2.66
CA LEU A 84 12.50 7.38 3.58
C LEU A 84 11.24 7.57 4.45
N PRO A 85 11.31 8.31 5.56
CA PRO A 85 10.16 8.72 6.34
C PRO A 85 9.10 9.41 5.45
N HIS A 86 7.85 9.09 5.68
CA HIS A 86 6.73 9.66 4.93
C HIS A 86 5.54 9.85 5.88
N ASP A 87 5.73 10.72 6.88
CA ASP A 87 4.67 11.04 7.83
C ASP A 87 3.72 12.08 7.23
N LEU A 88 2.54 11.62 6.82
CA LEU A 88 1.47 12.47 6.29
C LEU A 88 0.89 13.45 7.31
N ALA A 89 1.28 13.34 8.58
CA ALA A 89 0.83 14.21 9.64
C ALA A 89 1.80 15.37 9.92
N SER A 90 3.05 15.27 9.45
CA SER A 90 4.04 16.33 9.55
C SER A 90 4.02 17.25 8.32
N ASP A 91 4.55 18.45 8.48
CA ASP A 91 4.62 19.45 7.39
C ASP A 91 5.81 19.18 6.43
N ASP A 92 6.79 18.36 6.84
CA ASP A 92 8.02 18.06 6.10
C ASP A 92 8.26 16.57 5.87
N TYR A 93 7.22 15.73 6.06
CA TYR A 93 7.29 14.27 6.03
C TYR A 93 8.24 13.63 7.06
N GLY A 94 8.93 14.42 7.87
CA GLY A 94 9.88 13.98 8.87
C GLY A 94 9.25 13.80 10.25
N GLY A 95 10.02 13.19 11.14
CA GLY A 95 9.70 12.98 12.54
C GLY A 95 10.89 13.32 13.44
N GLN A 96 11.14 12.51 14.45
CA GLN A 96 12.35 12.61 15.26
C GLN A 96 13.49 11.83 14.62
N ALA A 97 14.69 12.40 14.54
CA ALA A 97 15.83 11.84 13.79
C ALA A 97 16.15 10.36 14.18
N ALA A 98 16.15 10.02 15.45
CA ALA A 98 16.41 8.63 15.89
C ALA A 98 15.35 7.64 15.36
N ARG A 99 14.08 8.03 15.40
CA ARG A 99 12.95 7.22 14.88
C ARG A 99 13.01 7.13 13.36
N ASP A 100 13.43 8.19 12.69
CA ASP A 100 13.51 8.22 11.23
C ASP A 100 14.67 7.36 10.73
N HIS A 101 15.83 7.38 11.37
CA HIS A 101 16.93 6.44 11.08
C HIS A 101 16.49 4.97 11.24
N GLN A 102 15.75 4.64 12.29
CA GLN A 102 15.19 3.30 12.46
C GLN A 102 14.22 2.95 11.34
N SER A 103 13.30 3.86 11.00
CA SER A 103 12.33 3.66 9.92
C SER A 103 13.02 3.48 8.56
N ILE A 104 14.10 4.22 8.28
CA ILE A 104 14.90 4.07 7.05
C ILE A 104 15.54 2.68 6.98
N ARG A 105 16.18 2.23 8.07
CA ARG A 105 16.76 0.88 8.12
C ARG A 105 15.71 -0.21 7.87
N HIS A 106 14.56 -0.11 8.53
CA HIS A 106 13.45 -1.05 8.39
C HIS A 106 12.89 -1.06 6.97
N ASN A 107 12.61 0.13 6.40
CA ASN A 107 12.07 0.24 5.05
C ASN A 107 13.07 -0.30 4.01
N ARG A 108 14.35 -0.02 4.15
CA ARG A 108 15.40 -0.52 3.25
C ARG A 108 15.60 -2.03 3.38
N ALA A 109 15.49 -2.59 4.58
CA ALA A 109 15.49 -4.04 4.77
C ALA A 109 14.31 -4.71 4.04
N ALA A 110 13.11 -4.13 4.15
CA ALA A 110 11.93 -4.60 3.42
C ALA A 110 12.07 -4.48 1.90
N ILE A 111 12.64 -3.37 1.40
CA ILE A 111 12.91 -3.17 -0.03
C ILE A 111 13.95 -4.16 -0.54
N SER A 112 15.01 -4.41 0.24
CA SER A 112 16.03 -5.41 -0.10
C SER A 112 15.41 -6.80 -0.17
N TYR A 113 14.64 -7.19 0.83
CA TYR A 113 13.94 -8.48 0.84
C TYR A 113 12.95 -8.62 -0.33
N ALA A 114 12.22 -7.56 -0.67
CA ALA A 114 11.34 -7.56 -1.84
C ALA A 114 12.12 -7.71 -3.16
N ALA A 115 13.28 -7.07 -3.27
CA ALA A 115 14.17 -7.21 -4.43
C ALA A 115 14.71 -8.64 -4.55
N ASP A 116 15.11 -9.24 -3.43
CA ASP A 116 15.58 -10.64 -3.38
C ASP A 116 14.47 -11.61 -3.80
N MET A 117 13.22 -11.35 -3.38
CA MET A 117 12.08 -12.15 -3.84
C MET A 117 11.84 -12.00 -5.35
N VAL A 118 11.96 -10.79 -5.90
CA VAL A 118 11.82 -10.57 -7.35
C VAL A 118 12.87 -11.35 -8.13
N GLU A 119 14.10 -11.34 -7.68
CA GLU A 119 15.22 -12.03 -8.32
C GLU A 119 15.12 -13.56 -8.17
N THR A 120 15.00 -14.03 -6.93
CA THR A 120 15.04 -15.48 -6.62
C THR A 120 13.82 -16.25 -7.11
N LEU A 121 12.67 -15.60 -7.16
CA LEU A 121 11.43 -16.20 -7.66
C LEU A 121 11.17 -15.89 -9.15
N GLY A 122 12.03 -15.11 -9.81
CA GLY A 122 11.91 -14.77 -11.22
C GLY A 122 10.67 -13.93 -11.53
N LEU A 123 10.29 -13.00 -10.66
CA LEU A 123 9.14 -12.12 -10.92
C LEU A 123 9.44 -11.17 -12.09
N PRO A 124 8.41 -10.72 -12.83
CA PRO A 124 8.59 -9.77 -13.94
C PRO A 124 9.26 -8.48 -13.46
N GLN A 125 10.35 -8.07 -14.13
CA GLN A 125 11.11 -6.87 -13.77
C GLN A 125 10.27 -5.58 -13.82
N ASP A 126 9.28 -5.54 -14.70
CA ASP A 126 8.37 -4.38 -14.82
C ASP A 126 7.54 -4.13 -13.57
N CYS A 127 7.36 -5.15 -12.73
CA CYS A 127 6.58 -4.98 -11.50
C CYS A 127 7.36 -4.33 -10.35
N PHE A 128 8.70 -4.17 -10.47
CA PHE A 128 9.56 -3.67 -9.40
C PHE A 128 10.72 -2.82 -9.95
N GLN A 129 10.53 -1.51 -10.05
CA GLN A 129 11.49 -0.60 -10.70
C GLN A 129 12.17 0.32 -9.68
N LYS A 130 13.49 0.21 -9.52
CA LYS A 130 14.32 1.05 -8.65
C LYS A 130 14.64 2.38 -9.35
N ILE A 131 13.68 3.28 -9.46
CA ILE A 131 13.81 4.54 -10.21
C ILE A 131 13.67 5.81 -9.36
N GLY A 132 13.52 5.67 -8.04
CA GLY A 132 13.33 6.80 -7.15
C GLY A 132 11.94 7.44 -7.27
N LYS A 133 11.75 8.58 -6.60
CA LYS A 133 10.54 9.41 -6.69
C LYS A 133 10.88 10.89 -6.60
N ILE A 134 9.97 11.73 -7.03
CA ILE A 134 10.09 13.19 -6.93
C ILE A 134 8.93 13.71 -6.05
N ASN A 135 9.26 14.52 -5.03
CA ASN A 135 8.28 15.35 -4.35
C ASN A 135 8.11 16.63 -5.19
N ALA A 136 7.01 16.72 -5.94
CA ALA A 136 6.79 17.79 -6.90
C ALA A 136 5.97 18.94 -6.30
N ALA A 137 6.49 20.18 -6.43
CA ALA A 137 5.90 21.40 -5.93
C ALA A 137 5.43 22.30 -7.07
N ALA A 138 4.14 22.65 -7.08
CA ALA A 138 3.54 23.60 -8.03
C ALA A 138 3.28 24.97 -7.43
N THR A 139 3.41 25.12 -6.11
CA THR A 139 3.14 26.33 -5.34
C THR A 139 4.33 26.72 -4.46
N ASP A 140 4.36 27.97 -4.02
CA ASP A 140 5.41 28.44 -3.09
C ASP A 140 5.31 27.71 -1.73
N ARG A 141 4.09 27.32 -1.32
CA ARG A 141 3.87 26.47 -0.15
C ARG A 141 4.52 25.09 -0.35
N GLY A 142 4.31 24.45 -1.51
CA GLY A 142 4.94 23.18 -1.83
C GLY A 142 6.46 23.27 -1.87
N ILE A 143 7.02 24.39 -2.39
CA ILE A 143 8.47 24.66 -2.35
C ILE A 143 8.96 24.76 -0.90
N ALA A 144 8.23 25.47 -0.02
CA ALA A 144 8.59 25.57 1.39
C ALA A 144 8.57 24.19 2.10
N HIS A 145 7.59 23.32 1.78
CA HIS A 145 7.57 21.93 2.25
C HIS A 145 8.80 21.13 1.79
N ASN A 146 9.18 21.27 0.51
CA ASN A 146 10.41 20.64 -0.01
C ASN A 146 11.67 21.17 0.68
N GLN A 147 11.73 22.45 1.01
CA GLN A 147 12.86 23.03 1.75
C GLN A 147 12.98 22.43 3.16
N GLY A 148 11.88 22.36 3.91
CA GLY A 148 11.86 21.69 5.21
C GLY A 148 12.28 20.21 5.12
N TYR A 149 11.78 19.50 4.10
CA TYR A 149 12.17 18.12 3.87
C TYR A 149 13.64 17.97 3.45
N GLN A 150 14.18 18.90 2.65
CA GLN A 150 15.60 18.96 2.31
C GLN A 150 16.48 19.13 3.56
N GLU A 151 16.14 20.05 4.46
CA GLU A 151 16.85 20.26 5.72
C GLU A 151 16.83 18.98 6.58
N HIS A 152 15.67 18.31 6.65
CA HIS A 152 15.53 17.05 7.37
C HIS A 152 16.39 15.94 6.77
N LEU A 153 16.37 15.75 5.45
CA LEU A 153 17.20 14.76 4.76
C LEU A 153 18.69 15.02 4.92
N THR A 154 19.09 16.30 4.91
CA THR A 154 20.48 16.72 5.18
C THR A 154 20.91 16.31 6.60
N HIS A 155 20.06 16.51 7.59
CA HIS A 155 20.29 16.08 8.98
C HIS A 155 20.42 14.55 9.13
N LEU A 156 19.64 13.80 8.33
CA LEU A 156 19.69 12.33 8.29
C LEU A 156 20.85 11.81 7.43
N ASN A 157 21.61 12.69 6.75
CA ASN A 157 22.66 12.34 5.78
C ASN A 157 22.13 11.44 4.63
N GLU A 158 20.91 11.73 4.16
CA GLU A 158 20.26 11.01 3.08
C GLU A 158 20.42 11.70 1.73
N PRO A 159 20.64 10.96 0.63
CA PRO A 159 20.84 11.55 -0.68
C PRO A 159 19.53 12.10 -1.27
N PHE A 160 19.60 13.28 -1.84
CA PHE A 160 18.52 13.90 -2.62
C PHE A 160 19.12 14.83 -3.69
N GLU A 161 18.27 15.21 -4.64
CA GLU A 161 18.56 16.21 -5.67
C GLU A 161 17.40 17.18 -5.80
N ILE A 162 17.70 18.47 -5.88
CA ILE A 162 16.69 19.51 -6.17
C ILE A 162 16.64 19.69 -7.68
N LEU A 163 15.46 19.49 -8.26
CA LEU A 163 15.20 19.67 -9.68
C LEU A 163 14.48 21.00 -9.90
N ASP A 164 14.97 21.80 -10.83
CA ASP A 164 14.28 23.00 -11.32
C ASP A 164 13.14 22.63 -12.30
N ASP A 165 12.37 23.61 -12.73
CA ASP A 165 11.24 23.46 -13.66
C ASP A 165 11.68 22.91 -15.03
N ARG A 166 12.86 23.28 -15.51
CA ARG A 166 13.44 22.79 -16.77
C ARG A 166 13.79 21.30 -16.66
N GLN A 167 14.48 20.90 -15.60
CA GLN A 167 14.85 19.50 -15.34
C GLN A 167 13.61 18.61 -15.20
N ILE A 168 12.57 19.11 -14.50
CA ILE A 168 11.27 18.41 -14.39
C ILE A 168 10.64 18.27 -15.78
N HIS A 169 10.64 19.33 -16.59
CA HIS A 169 10.09 19.27 -17.94
C HIS A 169 10.87 18.30 -18.83
N GLU A 170 12.19 18.31 -18.81
CA GLU A 170 13.04 17.39 -19.57
C GLU A 170 12.73 15.91 -19.18
N LEU A 171 12.57 15.64 -17.88
CA LEU A 171 12.30 14.32 -17.39
C LEU A 171 10.87 13.82 -17.68
N THR A 172 9.88 14.72 -17.67
CA THR A 172 8.47 14.30 -17.61
C THR A 172 7.58 14.83 -18.73
N GLY A 173 8.03 15.87 -19.44
CA GLY A 173 7.22 16.61 -20.40
C GLY A 173 6.24 17.61 -19.77
N ILE A 174 6.23 17.76 -18.44
CA ILE A 174 5.27 18.58 -17.71
C ILE A 174 5.88 19.94 -17.34
N THR A 175 5.14 21.04 -17.56
CA THR A 175 5.52 22.42 -17.17
C THR A 175 4.74 22.94 -15.95
N PHE A 176 3.92 22.10 -15.32
CA PHE A 176 3.02 22.48 -14.23
C PHE A 176 3.77 22.75 -12.92
N TYR A 177 4.84 22.01 -12.66
CA TYR A 177 5.60 22.07 -11.43
C TYR A 177 6.77 23.04 -11.52
N LYS A 178 7.05 23.76 -10.42
CA LYS A 178 8.11 24.75 -10.30
C LYS A 178 9.41 24.16 -9.76
N GLN A 179 9.31 23.12 -8.92
CA GLN A 179 10.44 22.49 -8.25
C GLN A 179 10.11 21.02 -7.94
N GLY A 180 11.14 20.19 -7.91
CA GLY A 180 11.06 18.81 -7.42
C GLY A 180 12.19 18.49 -6.46
N LEU A 181 11.92 17.64 -5.47
CA LEU A 181 12.95 17.01 -4.65
C LEU A 181 12.98 15.52 -4.99
N PHE A 182 14.03 15.10 -5.68
CA PHE A 182 14.23 13.70 -6.06
C PHE A 182 14.92 12.93 -4.95
N THR A 183 14.45 11.70 -4.68
CA THR A 183 15.07 10.74 -3.75
C THR A 183 15.21 9.38 -4.44
N PRO A 184 16.43 8.77 -4.45
CA PRO A 184 16.72 7.60 -5.29
C PRO A 184 16.23 6.25 -4.73
N GLY A 185 16.00 6.14 -3.41
CA GLY A 185 15.77 4.85 -2.74
C GLY A 185 14.37 4.27 -2.92
N THR A 186 13.42 5.04 -3.42
CA THR A 186 12.04 4.56 -3.64
C THR A 186 11.95 3.61 -4.83
N VAL A 187 11.19 2.53 -4.67
CA VAL A 187 10.84 1.60 -5.73
C VAL A 187 9.43 1.87 -6.25
N MET A 188 9.27 1.87 -7.57
CA MET A 188 7.97 1.94 -8.22
C MET A 188 7.47 0.54 -8.56
N LEU A 189 6.30 0.20 -8.02
CA LEU A 189 5.66 -1.09 -8.29
C LEU A 189 4.56 -0.97 -9.35
N GLN A 190 4.36 -2.02 -10.13
CA GLN A 190 3.04 -2.36 -10.65
C GLN A 190 2.37 -3.26 -9.61
N PRO A 191 1.52 -2.70 -8.73
CA PRO A 191 1.17 -3.39 -7.49
C PRO A 191 0.34 -4.67 -7.70
N ALA A 192 -0.51 -4.71 -8.72
CA ALA A 192 -1.29 -5.91 -9.02
C ALA A 192 -0.39 -7.02 -9.59
N GLN A 193 0.50 -6.69 -10.51
CA GLN A 193 1.43 -7.65 -11.08
C GLN A 193 2.37 -8.23 -10.02
N TYR A 194 2.90 -7.38 -9.14
CA TYR A 194 3.76 -7.82 -8.05
C TYR A 194 3.06 -8.84 -7.14
N ILE A 195 1.84 -8.51 -6.67
CA ILE A 195 1.06 -9.40 -5.78
C ILE A 195 0.66 -10.70 -6.47
N GLN A 196 0.18 -10.65 -7.72
CA GLN A 196 -0.22 -11.84 -8.47
C GLN A 196 0.98 -12.73 -8.78
N SER A 197 2.09 -12.15 -9.25
CA SER A 197 3.31 -12.91 -9.56
C SER A 197 3.94 -13.51 -8.31
N LEU A 198 3.99 -12.77 -7.20
CA LEU A 198 4.48 -13.29 -5.93
C LEU A 198 3.61 -14.46 -5.44
N GLY A 199 2.28 -14.29 -5.47
CA GLY A 199 1.35 -15.35 -5.10
C GLY A 199 1.56 -16.62 -5.94
N ALA A 200 1.65 -16.48 -7.26
CA ALA A 200 1.89 -17.60 -8.16
C ALA A 200 3.25 -18.30 -7.90
N ALA A 201 4.30 -17.52 -7.63
CA ALA A 201 5.65 -18.03 -7.45
C ALA A 201 5.89 -18.75 -6.13
N ILE A 202 5.16 -18.41 -5.05
CA ILE A 202 5.34 -19.05 -3.73
C ILE A 202 4.53 -20.34 -3.56
N VAL A 203 3.56 -20.62 -4.44
CA VAL A 203 2.80 -21.89 -4.38
C VAL A 203 3.69 -23.08 -4.59
N SER A 204 3.53 -24.10 -3.75
CA SER A 204 4.30 -25.33 -3.80
C SER A 204 3.48 -26.49 -3.18
N ASN A 205 4.09 -27.65 -3.02
CA ASN A 205 3.49 -28.76 -2.27
C ASN A 205 3.34 -28.46 -0.77
N ARG A 206 3.92 -27.36 -0.28
CA ARG A 206 3.87 -26.91 1.13
C ARG A 206 3.11 -25.61 1.31
N VAL A 207 2.99 -24.79 0.29
CA VAL A 207 2.32 -23.49 0.34
C VAL A 207 1.11 -23.49 -0.56
N SER A 208 -0.06 -23.30 0.01
CA SER A 208 -1.34 -23.20 -0.71
C SER A 208 -1.95 -21.82 -0.54
N ILE A 209 -2.54 -21.30 -1.62
CA ILE A 209 -3.31 -20.05 -1.59
C ILE A 209 -4.75 -20.37 -1.99
N TYR A 210 -5.70 -19.83 -1.23
CA TYR A 210 -7.13 -19.98 -1.48
C TYR A 210 -7.75 -18.59 -1.69
N GLU A 211 -8.19 -18.34 -2.92
CA GLU A 211 -8.91 -17.12 -3.30
C GLU A 211 -10.42 -17.27 -3.09
N ASN A 212 -11.15 -16.15 -3.07
CA ASN A 212 -12.60 -16.13 -2.85
C ASN A 212 -13.04 -16.92 -1.63
N SER A 213 -12.22 -16.90 -0.58
CA SER A 213 -12.35 -17.68 0.64
C SER A 213 -12.40 -16.78 1.88
N PRO A 214 -13.40 -15.86 1.97
CA PRO A 214 -13.51 -14.94 3.10
C PRO A 214 -13.77 -15.73 4.41
N VAL A 215 -12.93 -15.47 5.42
CA VAL A 215 -13.09 -16.05 6.75
C VAL A 215 -14.31 -15.43 7.43
N THR A 216 -15.21 -16.27 7.91
CA THR A 216 -16.48 -15.89 8.58
C THR A 216 -16.43 -16.04 10.08
N ALA A 217 -15.60 -16.95 10.59
CA ALA A 217 -15.34 -17.16 12.01
C ALA A 217 -13.88 -17.60 12.22
N LEU A 218 -13.34 -17.30 13.40
CA LEU A 218 -12.01 -17.71 13.84
C LEU A 218 -12.10 -18.10 15.32
N ASP A 219 -12.00 -19.37 15.64
CA ASP A 219 -12.15 -19.88 16.99
C ASP A 219 -10.99 -20.78 17.40
N LYS A 220 -10.65 -20.80 18.69
CA LYS A 220 -9.63 -21.71 19.26
C LYS A 220 -10.32 -22.90 19.89
N VAL A 221 -10.07 -24.09 19.37
CA VAL A 221 -10.66 -25.35 19.82
C VAL A 221 -9.52 -26.33 20.18
N GLY A 222 -9.46 -26.77 21.42
CA GLY A 222 -8.41 -27.70 21.85
C GLY A 222 -6.98 -27.18 21.67
N GLY A 223 -6.76 -25.86 21.77
CA GLY A 223 -5.45 -25.24 21.58
C GLY A 223 -5.10 -24.91 20.12
N ILE A 224 -5.90 -25.34 19.15
CA ILE A 224 -5.68 -25.13 17.72
C ILE A 224 -6.71 -24.09 17.20
N TRP A 225 -6.25 -23.14 16.40
CA TRP A 225 -7.10 -22.16 15.73
C TRP A 225 -7.81 -22.79 14.54
N ARG A 226 -9.10 -22.49 14.38
CA ARG A 226 -9.91 -22.91 13.24
C ARG A 226 -10.55 -21.67 12.60
N ALA A 227 -10.21 -21.41 11.34
CA ALA A 227 -10.82 -20.37 10.52
C ALA A 227 -11.84 -20.99 9.57
N GLU A 228 -13.09 -20.54 9.67
CA GLU A 228 -14.21 -21.01 8.85
C GLU A 228 -14.42 -20.07 7.65
N THR A 229 -14.73 -20.67 6.51
CA THR A 229 -15.23 -20.00 5.29
C THR A 229 -16.62 -20.52 4.95
N ALA A 230 -17.18 -20.13 3.82
CA ALA A 230 -18.50 -20.60 3.39
C ALA A 230 -18.51 -22.09 2.99
N LYS A 231 -17.38 -22.67 2.58
CA LYS A 231 -17.31 -24.00 1.98
C LYS A 231 -16.35 -24.97 2.68
N GLY A 232 -15.46 -24.48 3.52
CA GLY A 232 -14.48 -25.30 4.24
C GLY A 232 -13.86 -24.52 5.38
N ALA A 233 -12.95 -25.15 6.12
CA ALA A 233 -12.24 -24.52 7.21
C ALA A 233 -10.76 -24.92 7.22
N ILE A 234 -9.91 -24.06 7.80
CA ILE A 234 -8.50 -24.39 8.02
C ILE A 234 -8.21 -24.35 9.51
N SER A 235 -7.60 -25.42 9.99
CA SER A 235 -7.11 -25.55 11.35
C SER A 235 -5.58 -25.42 11.36
N ALA A 236 -5.04 -24.59 12.27
CA ALA A 236 -3.60 -24.38 12.42
C ALA A 236 -3.23 -24.04 13.87
N PRO A 237 -2.08 -24.49 14.39
CA PRO A 237 -1.57 -24.07 15.70
C PRO A 237 -1.14 -22.60 15.68
N SER A 238 -0.76 -22.05 14.53
CA SER A 238 -0.34 -20.66 14.36
C SER A 238 -1.13 -19.96 13.26
N VAL A 239 -1.70 -18.78 13.59
CA VAL A 239 -2.47 -17.95 12.66
C VAL A 239 -1.90 -16.54 12.61
N ILE A 240 -1.71 -16.00 11.41
CA ILE A 240 -1.28 -14.63 11.16
C ILE A 240 -2.44 -13.84 10.54
N LEU A 241 -2.89 -12.80 11.24
CA LEU A 241 -3.81 -11.81 10.67
C LEU A 241 -3.01 -10.78 9.84
N ALA A 242 -3.22 -10.80 8.54
CA ALA A 242 -2.63 -9.85 7.57
C ALA A 242 -3.73 -9.03 6.87
N THR A 243 -4.83 -8.75 7.57
CA THR A 243 -6.06 -8.14 7.05
C THR A 243 -6.09 -6.62 7.15
N ASN A 244 -4.98 -5.99 7.52
CA ASN A 244 -4.83 -4.54 7.68
C ASN A 244 -5.95 -3.94 8.55
N GLY A 245 -6.69 -2.93 8.08
CA GLY A 245 -7.78 -2.30 8.83
C GLY A 245 -8.97 -3.21 9.13
N LEU A 246 -9.12 -4.33 8.44
CA LEU A 246 -10.17 -5.33 8.70
C LEU A 246 -9.89 -6.20 9.94
N ALA A 247 -8.73 -6.09 10.59
CA ALA A 247 -8.48 -6.72 11.88
C ALA A 247 -9.53 -6.35 12.95
N GLN A 248 -10.18 -5.18 12.81
CA GLN A 248 -11.32 -4.79 13.65
C GLN A 248 -12.51 -5.75 13.53
N ALA A 249 -12.74 -6.32 12.35
CA ALA A 249 -13.82 -7.28 12.14
C ALA A 249 -13.59 -8.62 12.87
N PHE A 250 -12.34 -8.93 13.15
CA PHE A 250 -11.90 -10.06 13.97
C PHE A 250 -11.85 -9.74 15.48
N GLY A 251 -12.30 -8.54 15.88
CA GLY A 251 -12.38 -8.15 17.29
C GLY A 251 -11.15 -7.40 17.84
N PHE A 252 -10.08 -7.26 17.05
CA PHE A 252 -8.84 -6.60 17.44
C PHE A 252 -8.81 -5.13 17.04
N TYR A 253 -8.02 -4.31 17.73
CA TYR A 253 -7.82 -2.87 17.46
C TYR A 253 -9.11 -2.03 17.39
N LYS A 254 -10.17 -2.44 18.10
CA LYS A 254 -11.43 -1.67 18.17
C LYS A 254 -11.15 -0.23 18.64
N SER A 255 -11.77 0.72 17.97
CA SER A 255 -11.60 2.18 18.26
C SER A 255 -10.14 2.67 18.16
N ARG A 256 -9.31 2.07 17.29
CA ARG A 256 -7.91 2.46 17.08
C ARG A 256 -7.58 2.78 15.62
N VAL A 257 -8.54 2.64 14.71
CA VAL A 257 -8.31 2.74 13.26
C VAL A 257 -9.16 3.84 12.66
N VAL A 258 -8.50 4.78 12.00
CA VAL A 258 -9.13 5.77 11.12
C VAL A 258 -9.18 5.19 9.70
N HIS A 259 -10.39 4.95 9.22
CA HIS A 259 -10.62 4.43 7.87
C HIS A 259 -10.68 5.58 6.86
N ILE A 260 -9.66 5.69 6.03
CA ILE A 260 -9.58 6.64 4.93
C ILE A 260 -9.81 5.91 3.61
N TYR A 261 -10.55 6.54 2.72
CA TYR A 261 -10.69 6.08 1.34
C TYR A 261 -10.00 7.07 0.41
N THR A 262 -9.15 6.56 -0.49
CA THR A 262 -8.42 7.33 -1.49
C THR A 262 -8.85 6.91 -2.89
N TYR A 263 -8.68 7.81 -3.86
CA TYR A 263 -9.21 7.66 -5.20
C TYR A 263 -8.11 7.82 -6.23
N ALA A 264 -8.21 7.08 -7.32
CA ALA A 264 -7.30 7.14 -8.45
C ALA A 264 -8.04 7.03 -9.78
N SER A 265 -7.45 7.60 -10.81
CA SER A 265 -7.87 7.47 -12.20
C SER A 265 -6.66 7.18 -13.08
N MET A 266 -6.84 6.42 -14.15
CA MET A 266 -5.81 6.08 -15.11
C MET A 266 -6.34 6.32 -16.53
N THR A 267 -5.54 6.95 -17.36
CA THR A 267 -5.89 7.20 -18.77
C THR A 267 -6.01 5.90 -19.54
N ARG A 268 -6.65 5.93 -20.70
CA ARG A 268 -6.41 4.93 -21.73
C ARG A 268 -4.92 4.92 -22.11
N ALA A 269 -4.50 3.89 -22.83
CA ALA A 269 -3.16 3.87 -23.39
C ALA A 269 -2.98 5.08 -24.34
N LEU A 270 -1.83 5.74 -24.22
CA LEU A 270 -1.46 6.89 -25.05
C LEU A 270 -1.02 6.42 -26.43
N SER A 271 -1.41 7.13 -27.46
CA SER A 271 -0.95 6.87 -28.82
C SER A 271 0.49 7.35 -29.03
N ALA A 272 1.14 6.91 -30.09
CA ALA A 272 2.49 7.34 -30.45
C ALA A 272 2.60 8.88 -30.60
N ASP A 273 1.58 9.54 -31.18
CA ASP A 273 1.57 10.99 -31.32
C ASP A 273 1.39 11.70 -29.97
N GLU A 274 0.62 11.14 -29.06
CA GLU A 274 0.44 11.66 -27.71
C GLU A 274 1.75 11.52 -26.91
N LEU A 275 2.42 10.39 -27.02
CA LEU A 275 3.74 10.17 -26.43
C LEU A 275 4.81 11.15 -26.95
N LYS A 276 4.79 11.41 -28.24
CA LYS A 276 5.68 12.41 -28.87
C LYS A 276 5.40 13.82 -28.36
N ARG A 277 4.13 14.19 -28.18
CA ARG A 277 3.75 15.50 -27.59
C ARG A 277 4.10 15.59 -26.10
N LEU A 278 3.97 14.51 -25.35
CA LEU A 278 4.31 14.47 -23.93
C LEU A 278 5.84 14.57 -23.74
N GLY A 279 6.60 13.77 -24.50
CA GLY A 279 8.06 13.66 -24.30
C GLY A 279 8.43 12.99 -22.97
N GLY A 280 9.64 13.27 -22.49
CA GLY A 280 10.17 12.79 -21.21
C GLY A 280 10.39 11.27 -21.11
N ALA A 281 10.81 10.83 -19.94
CA ALA A 281 11.08 9.42 -19.64
C ALA A 281 9.79 8.57 -19.61
N PRO A 282 9.85 7.28 -19.94
CA PRO A 282 8.66 6.42 -20.01
C PRO A 282 8.09 6.05 -18.64
N ASN A 283 8.90 6.08 -17.58
CA ASN A 283 8.49 5.75 -16.22
C ASN A 283 9.00 6.79 -15.23
N TRP A 284 8.11 7.36 -14.46
CA TRP A 284 8.42 8.27 -13.35
C TRP A 284 7.23 8.38 -12.40
N GLY A 285 7.47 8.89 -11.20
CA GLY A 285 6.41 9.09 -10.22
C GLY A 285 6.64 10.30 -9.34
N PHE A 286 5.58 11.10 -9.19
CA PHE A 286 5.49 12.22 -8.28
C PHE A 286 4.65 11.89 -7.07
N THR A 287 5.20 12.11 -5.88
CA THR A 287 4.41 12.42 -4.70
C THR A 287 4.28 13.93 -4.60
N PRO A 288 3.16 14.49 -4.14
CA PRO A 288 3.05 15.92 -3.98
C PRO A 288 3.97 16.43 -2.87
N ALA A 289 4.53 17.63 -3.00
CA ALA A 289 5.25 18.28 -1.92
C ALA A 289 4.32 18.61 -0.74
N ASP A 290 3.12 19.10 -1.00
CA ASP A 290 2.07 19.21 0.02
C ASP A 290 1.40 17.83 0.23
N PRO A 291 1.36 17.26 1.45
CA PRO A 291 0.90 15.89 1.71
C PRO A 291 -0.49 15.53 1.16
N LEU A 292 -1.40 16.49 1.00
CA LEU A 292 -2.73 16.26 0.43
C LEU A 292 -2.86 16.65 -1.05
N GLY A 293 -1.77 16.97 -1.73
CA GLY A 293 -1.73 17.22 -3.15
C GLY A 293 -1.90 15.98 -4.03
N THR A 294 -1.61 16.12 -5.32
CA THR A 294 -1.83 15.09 -6.32
C THR A 294 -0.58 14.23 -6.53
N THR A 295 -0.72 12.93 -6.32
CA THR A 295 0.24 11.93 -6.80
C THR A 295 0.02 11.70 -8.29
N VAL A 296 1.10 11.69 -9.07
CA VAL A 296 1.08 11.46 -10.53
C VAL A 296 2.10 10.40 -10.90
N ARG A 297 1.74 9.47 -11.77
CA ARG A 297 2.69 8.51 -12.35
C ARG A 297 2.51 8.42 -13.85
N ARG A 298 3.62 8.34 -14.57
CA ARG A 298 3.68 7.76 -15.91
C ARG A 298 4.17 6.32 -15.79
N ILE A 299 3.46 5.43 -16.42
CA ILE A 299 3.82 4.01 -16.53
C ILE A 299 3.93 3.62 -17.99
N SER A 300 4.84 2.71 -18.28
CA SER A 300 5.05 2.12 -19.61
C SER A 300 5.27 0.60 -19.46
N GLY A 301 5.09 -0.15 -20.50
CA GLY A 301 5.23 -1.61 -20.52
C GLY A 301 3.89 -2.32 -20.67
N ILE A 302 3.64 -3.37 -19.90
CA ILE A 302 2.39 -4.14 -19.97
C ILE A 302 1.17 -3.23 -19.74
N GLY A 303 0.21 -3.26 -20.67
CA GLY A 303 -0.98 -2.41 -20.64
C GLY A 303 -0.81 -1.05 -21.33
N GLY A 304 0.37 -0.76 -21.87
CA GLY A 304 0.69 0.47 -22.62
C GLY A 304 1.11 1.64 -21.75
N ASP A 305 1.54 2.71 -22.41
CA ASP A 305 1.88 3.97 -21.73
C ASP A 305 0.64 4.68 -21.23
N ARG A 306 0.61 5.01 -19.95
CA ARG A 306 -0.56 5.62 -19.30
C ARG A 306 -0.15 6.62 -18.23
N ILE A 307 -1.05 7.54 -17.90
CA ILE A 307 -0.92 8.46 -16.77
C ILE A 307 -1.89 8.04 -15.68
N VAL A 308 -1.40 8.03 -14.45
CA VAL A 308 -2.20 7.79 -13.23
C VAL A 308 -2.25 9.07 -12.42
N ILE A 309 -3.46 9.48 -12.04
CA ILE A 309 -3.73 10.59 -11.11
C ILE A 309 -4.35 10.02 -9.84
N ARG A 310 -3.82 10.40 -8.69
CA ARG A 310 -4.38 10.04 -7.40
C ARG A 310 -4.39 11.28 -6.51
N ASN A 311 -5.56 11.70 -6.10
CA ASN A 311 -5.75 12.75 -5.10
C ASN A 311 -7.08 12.52 -4.34
N ARG A 312 -7.38 13.42 -3.43
CA ARG A 312 -8.53 13.35 -2.54
C ARG A 312 -8.51 12.16 -1.59
N ALA A 313 -8.99 12.43 -0.41
CA ALA A 313 -9.16 11.44 0.64
C ALA A 313 -10.45 11.72 1.42
N THR A 314 -11.15 10.68 1.84
CA THR A 314 -12.37 10.83 2.63
C THR A 314 -12.36 9.87 3.81
N TYR A 315 -12.95 10.30 4.92
CA TYR A 315 -13.22 9.41 6.04
C TYR A 315 -14.39 8.50 5.67
N GLU A 316 -14.17 7.19 5.69
CA GLU A 316 -15.13 6.17 5.26
C GLU A 316 -15.16 4.97 6.21
N PRO A 317 -15.74 5.13 7.40
CA PRO A 317 -15.79 4.04 8.38
C PRO A 317 -16.61 2.84 7.90
N ARG A 318 -17.50 3.05 6.91
CA ARG A 318 -18.30 1.99 6.27
C ARG A 318 -17.57 1.29 5.10
N LEU A 319 -16.36 1.73 4.78
CA LEU A 319 -15.54 1.20 3.69
C LEU A 319 -16.24 1.22 2.31
N SER A 320 -17.12 2.17 2.06
CA SER A 320 -17.88 2.28 0.80
C SER A 320 -18.35 3.72 0.58
N PRO A 321 -17.64 4.50 -0.26
CA PRO A 321 -18.08 5.85 -0.60
C PRO A 321 -19.37 5.82 -1.44
N SER A 322 -20.16 6.88 -1.37
CA SER A 322 -21.38 7.01 -2.16
C SER A 322 -21.07 7.33 -3.63
N GLU A 323 -21.95 6.93 -4.55
CA GLU A 323 -21.86 7.22 -5.99
C GLU A 323 -21.72 8.72 -6.27
N ARG A 324 -22.45 9.56 -5.52
CA ARG A 324 -22.35 11.03 -5.64
C ARG A 324 -20.94 11.52 -5.32
N ARG A 325 -20.29 10.94 -4.28
CA ARG A 325 -18.93 11.28 -3.88
C ARG A 325 -17.94 10.84 -4.96
N LEU A 326 -18.08 9.62 -5.48
CA LEU A 326 -17.25 9.10 -6.55
C LEU A 326 -17.28 10.01 -7.79
N ARG A 327 -18.47 10.39 -8.26
CA ARG A 327 -18.61 11.30 -9.42
C ARG A 327 -17.94 12.66 -9.16
N GLY A 328 -18.11 13.25 -7.97
CA GLY A 328 -17.49 14.52 -7.62
C GLY A 328 -15.97 14.48 -7.59
N VAL A 329 -15.39 13.39 -7.05
CA VAL A 329 -13.93 13.19 -7.02
C VAL A 329 -13.38 12.96 -8.42
N TYR A 330 -14.03 12.17 -9.24
CA TYR A 330 -13.54 11.85 -10.58
C TYR A 330 -13.56 13.08 -11.51
N ALA A 331 -14.53 13.97 -11.40
CA ALA A 331 -14.51 15.26 -12.10
C ALA A 331 -13.30 16.13 -11.68
N GLN A 332 -12.89 16.05 -10.41
CA GLN A 332 -11.69 16.75 -9.95
C GLN A 332 -10.40 16.10 -10.44
N HIS A 333 -10.36 14.77 -10.62
CA HIS A 333 -9.24 14.08 -11.27
C HIS A 333 -9.09 14.52 -12.73
N ASP A 334 -10.20 14.68 -13.47
CA ASP A 334 -10.16 15.17 -14.84
C ASP A 334 -9.58 16.58 -14.91
N ALA A 335 -10.06 17.50 -14.08
CA ALA A 335 -9.54 18.85 -14.00
C ALA A 335 -8.04 18.89 -13.59
N SER A 336 -7.64 18.03 -12.65
CA SER A 336 -6.25 17.89 -12.20
C SER A 336 -5.34 17.35 -13.32
N PHE A 337 -5.83 16.42 -14.13
CA PHE A 337 -5.13 15.91 -15.30
C PHE A 337 -4.99 16.98 -16.40
N GLU A 338 -6.08 17.65 -16.76
CA GLU A 338 -6.07 18.70 -17.79
C GLU A 338 -5.11 19.84 -17.44
N ALA A 339 -5.06 20.25 -16.16
CA ALA A 339 -4.14 21.29 -15.68
C ALA A 339 -2.66 20.89 -15.83
N ARG A 340 -2.34 19.61 -15.63
CA ARG A 340 -0.95 19.10 -15.68
C ARG A 340 -0.52 18.67 -17.07
N PHE A 341 -1.45 18.24 -17.89
CA PHE A 341 -1.19 17.66 -19.21
C PHE A 341 -1.97 18.35 -20.34
N PRO A 342 -1.83 19.69 -20.50
CA PRO A 342 -2.55 20.41 -21.58
C PRO A 342 -2.17 19.90 -22.98
N MET A 343 -0.97 19.31 -23.15
CA MET A 343 -0.52 18.67 -24.39
C MET A 343 -1.26 17.36 -24.71
N LEU A 344 -1.95 16.78 -23.73
CA LEU A 344 -2.73 15.54 -23.86
C LEU A 344 -4.25 15.82 -23.87
N LYS A 345 -4.67 17.02 -24.29
CA LYS A 345 -6.09 17.37 -24.38
C LYS A 345 -6.86 16.34 -25.19
N GLY A 346 -7.97 15.85 -24.63
CA GLY A 346 -8.82 14.82 -25.24
C GLY A 346 -8.44 13.38 -24.90
N VAL A 347 -7.40 13.16 -24.09
CA VAL A 347 -7.12 11.84 -23.51
C VAL A 347 -8.06 11.61 -22.34
N GLU A 348 -8.82 10.51 -22.39
CA GLU A 348 -9.83 10.17 -21.38
C GLU A 348 -9.28 9.25 -20.30
N MET A 349 -9.88 9.34 -19.10
CA MET A 349 -9.65 8.39 -18.00
C MET A 349 -10.45 7.11 -18.27
N GLU A 350 -9.78 6.06 -18.72
CA GLU A 350 -10.39 4.75 -18.99
C GLU A 350 -10.79 4.01 -17.71
N HIS A 351 -9.99 4.15 -16.66
CA HIS A 351 -10.21 3.44 -15.40
C HIS A 351 -10.26 4.40 -14.22
N ARG A 352 -11.18 4.09 -13.29
CA ARG A 352 -11.34 4.82 -12.04
C ARG A 352 -11.55 3.83 -10.91
N TRP A 353 -10.83 4.01 -9.81
CA TRP A 353 -10.92 3.12 -8.66
C TRP A 353 -10.61 3.86 -7.37
N GLY A 354 -10.75 3.18 -6.26
CA GLY A 354 -10.32 3.67 -4.97
C GLY A 354 -9.85 2.53 -4.09
N GLY A 355 -9.26 2.87 -2.97
CA GLY A 355 -8.71 1.93 -2.01
C GLY A 355 -8.78 2.45 -0.59
N HIS A 356 -8.79 1.51 0.35
CA HIS A 356 -8.79 1.80 1.77
C HIS A 356 -7.39 1.96 2.32
N LEU A 357 -7.24 2.95 3.18
CA LEU A 357 -6.12 3.09 4.10
C LEU A 357 -6.63 2.90 5.53
N ALA A 358 -5.87 2.18 6.33
CA ALA A 358 -6.07 2.10 7.78
C ALA A 358 -4.95 2.88 8.45
N LEU A 359 -5.30 3.95 9.14
CA LEU A 359 -4.38 4.80 9.86
C LEU A 359 -4.64 4.68 11.36
N THR A 360 -3.59 4.77 12.16
CA THR A 360 -3.66 4.89 13.61
C THR A 360 -3.30 6.31 14.04
N LEU A 361 -3.77 6.74 15.19
CA LEU A 361 -3.57 8.12 15.64
C LEU A 361 -2.09 8.47 15.89
N ASN A 362 -1.29 7.48 16.24
CA ASN A 362 0.15 7.62 16.54
C ASN A 362 1.07 6.99 15.47
N GLY A 363 0.55 6.60 14.30
CA GLY A 363 1.33 6.03 13.20
C GLY A 363 1.90 4.63 13.47
N VAL A 364 1.55 4.01 14.60
CA VAL A 364 2.08 2.69 15.00
C VAL A 364 1.24 1.57 14.39
N ALA A 365 1.90 0.52 13.93
CA ALA A 365 1.25 -0.65 13.34
C ALA A 365 0.58 -1.55 14.39
N GLY A 366 -0.32 -2.40 13.93
CA GLY A 366 -0.88 -3.51 14.70
C GLY A 366 0.00 -4.75 14.52
N PHE A 367 1.17 -4.78 15.13
CA PHE A 367 2.16 -5.84 15.03
C PHE A 367 2.32 -6.60 16.35
N GLY A 368 2.55 -7.91 16.28
CA GLY A 368 2.88 -8.76 17.41
C GLY A 368 1.88 -9.86 17.69
N GLN A 369 2.04 -10.54 18.81
CA GLN A 369 1.16 -11.62 19.26
C GLN A 369 -0.09 -11.03 19.92
N LEU A 370 -1.28 -11.44 19.43
CA LEU A 370 -2.58 -11.02 19.96
C LEU A 370 -3.07 -11.97 21.06
N GLU A 371 -2.95 -13.26 20.81
CA GLU A 371 -3.26 -14.36 21.70
C GLU A 371 -2.28 -15.50 21.42
N GLU A 372 -2.21 -16.49 22.29
CA GLU A 372 -1.35 -17.64 22.07
C GLU A 372 -1.66 -18.33 20.72
N GLY A 373 -0.67 -18.40 19.83
CA GLY A 373 -0.79 -18.91 18.47
C GLY A 373 -1.54 -18.00 17.49
N LEU A 374 -1.86 -16.75 17.88
CA LEU A 374 -2.48 -15.76 16.99
C LEU A 374 -1.63 -14.49 16.93
N TYR A 375 -1.25 -14.11 15.73
CA TYR A 375 -0.33 -13.02 15.47
C TYR A 375 -0.94 -11.98 14.52
N SER A 376 -0.43 -10.76 14.53
CA SER A 376 -0.91 -9.65 13.69
C SER A 376 0.21 -8.96 12.94
N ALA A 377 0.00 -8.74 11.65
CA ALA A 377 0.79 -7.90 10.76
C ALA A 377 -0.15 -6.92 10.03
N CYS A 378 -0.78 -6.03 10.80
CA CYS A 378 -1.87 -5.15 10.36
C CYS A 378 -1.55 -3.66 10.56
N LEU A 379 -2.42 -2.77 10.07
CA LEU A 379 -2.38 -1.32 10.30
C LEU A 379 -1.07 -0.65 9.81
N GLN A 380 -0.73 -0.82 8.52
CA GLN A 380 0.51 -0.32 7.92
C GLN A 380 0.52 1.21 7.66
N ASN A 381 -0.45 1.97 8.16
CA ASN A 381 -0.47 3.44 8.15
C ASN A 381 -0.21 4.10 6.78
N GLY A 382 -0.82 3.57 5.71
CA GLY A 382 -0.72 4.13 4.36
C GLY A 382 0.52 3.71 3.57
N LEU A 383 1.53 3.14 4.20
CA LEU A 383 2.76 2.62 3.57
C LEU A 383 2.73 1.09 3.38
N GLY A 384 1.57 0.56 2.97
CA GLY A 384 1.30 -0.88 2.91
C GLY A 384 2.25 -1.70 2.03
N THR A 385 2.91 -1.10 1.06
CA THR A 385 3.92 -1.75 0.22
C THR A 385 5.17 -2.13 1.03
N VAL A 386 5.83 -1.13 1.61
CA VAL A 386 7.08 -1.34 2.37
C VAL A 386 6.80 -1.88 3.76
N LYS A 387 5.91 -1.25 4.54
CA LYS A 387 5.58 -1.72 5.90
C LYS A 387 4.86 -3.07 5.91
N GLY A 388 4.04 -3.37 4.88
CA GLY A 388 3.45 -4.69 4.74
C GLY A 388 4.51 -5.77 4.52
N THR A 389 5.48 -5.54 3.65
CA THR A 389 6.62 -6.44 3.44
C THR A 389 7.44 -6.60 4.73
N LEU A 390 7.79 -5.50 5.40
CA LEU A 390 8.50 -5.51 6.69
C LEU A 390 7.79 -6.36 7.73
N HIS A 391 6.50 -6.07 7.96
CA HIS A 391 5.72 -6.77 8.98
C HIS A 391 5.46 -8.23 8.61
N GLY A 392 5.35 -8.55 7.32
CA GLY A 392 5.24 -9.93 6.85
C GLY A 392 6.50 -10.74 7.15
N MET A 393 7.67 -10.18 6.89
CA MET A 393 8.95 -10.77 7.21
C MET A 393 9.11 -10.95 8.73
N ALA A 394 8.93 -9.88 9.49
CA ALA A 394 9.13 -9.87 10.93
C ALA A 394 8.14 -10.79 11.67
N ILE A 395 6.86 -10.86 11.25
CA ILE A 395 5.89 -11.72 11.92
C ILE A 395 6.19 -13.21 11.69
N ALA A 396 6.73 -13.58 10.54
CA ALA A 396 7.20 -14.94 10.26
C ALA A 396 8.38 -15.30 11.18
N GLU A 397 9.34 -14.41 11.31
CA GLU A 397 10.49 -14.57 12.25
C GLU A 397 10.01 -14.70 13.69
N MET A 398 9.06 -13.87 14.11
CA MET A 398 8.45 -13.94 15.44
C MET A 398 7.75 -15.28 15.71
N CYS A 399 6.90 -15.73 14.76
CA CYS A 399 6.18 -17.00 14.88
C CYS A 399 7.12 -18.20 15.03
N LEU A 400 8.24 -18.17 14.32
CA LEU A 400 9.27 -19.21 14.33
C LEU A 400 10.31 -19.03 15.46
N LYS A 401 10.19 -17.98 16.26
CA LYS A 401 11.16 -17.60 17.30
C LYS A 401 12.59 -17.45 16.74
N HIS A 402 12.69 -17.00 15.49
CA HIS A 402 13.95 -16.72 14.85
C HIS A 402 14.50 -15.37 15.39
N PRO A 403 15.77 -15.30 15.82
CA PRO A 403 16.37 -14.07 16.32
C PRO A 403 16.31 -12.94 15.28
N SER A 404 15.75 -11.78 15.66
CA SER A 404 15.57 -10.65 14.75
C SER A 404 15.53 -9.32 15.50
N THR A 405 16.49 -8.46 15.23
CA THR A 405 16.52 -7.10 15.80
C THR A 405 15.33 -6.27 15.31
N ILE A 406 14.83 -6.54 14.10
CA ILE A 406 13.63 -5.87 13.57
C ILE A 406 12.40 -6.24 14.40
N VAL A 407 12.26 -7.51 14.77
CA VAL A 407 11.14 -7.96 15.63
C VAL A 407 11.22 -7.26 16.99
N ASP A 408 12.38 -7.23 17.61
CA ASP A 408 12.58 -6.60 18.92
C ASP A 408 12.24 -5.10 18.85
N GLU A 409 12.76 -4.39 17.87
CA GLU A 409 12.49 -2.96 17.64
C GLU A 409 11.01 -2.67 17.35
N LEU A 410 10.30 -3.56 16.64
CA LEU A 410 8.85 -3.41 16.38
C LEU A 410 8.00 -3.71 17.62
N LEU A 411 8.44 -4.61 18.49
CA LEU A 411 7.76 -4.92 19.76
C LEU A 411 7.94 -3.82 20.81
N ASP A 412 9.01 -3.04 20.73
CA ASP A 412 9.24 -1.87 21.59
C ASP A 412 8.36 -0.67 21.21
N GLU A 413 7.72 -0.70 20.04
CA GLU A 413 6.77 0.37 19.67
C GLU A 413 5.53 0.37 20.58
N PRO A 414 5.00 1.54 20.97
CA PRO A 414 3.80 1.62 21.77
C PRO A 414 2.59 1.07 20.99
N ALA A 415 1.57 0.60 21.70
CA ALA A 415 0.36 0.13 21.04
C ALA A 415 -0.35 1.26 20.25
N PRO A 416 -1.10 0.94 19.16
CA PRO A 416 -1.97 1.89 18.48
C PRO A 416 -2.90 2.62 19.46
N LYS A 417 -2.92 3.95 19.45
CA LYS A 417 -3.72 4.77 20.38
C LYS A 417 -5.22 4.65 20.08
N ARG A 418 -6.05 4.74 21.13
CA ARG A 418 -7.50 4.81 20.96
C ARG A 418 -7.92 6.13 20.35
N LEU A 419 -8.90 6.06 19.46
CA LEU A 419 -9.58 7.23 18.89
C LEU A 419 -10.59 7.81 19.89
N PRO A 420 -10.89 9.11 19.82
CA PRO A 420 -12.08 9.68 20.44
C PRO A 420 -13.34 8.92 19.98
N PRO A 421 -14.39 8.89 20.79
CA PRO A 421 -15.64 8.24 20.37
C PRO A 421 -16.29 8.96 19.18
N GLU A 422 -17.07 8.21 18.38
CA GLU A 422 -17.93 8.82 17.37
C GLU A 422 -19.05 9.67 18.02
N PRO A 423 -19.47 10.81 17.44
CA PRO A 423 -19.04 11.32 16.12
C PRO A 423 -17.79 12.22 16.12
N ILE A 424 -17.10 12.36 17.25
CA ILE A 424 -15.95 13.30 17.38
C ILE A 424 -14.84 12.93 16.41
N SER A 425 -14.49 11.64 16.29
CA SER A 425 -13.45 11.17 15.38
C SER A 425 -13.82 11.38 13.92
N GLU A 426 -15.08 11.19 13.52
CA GLU A 426 -15.56 11.46 12.16
C GLU A 426 -15.45 12.95 11.81
N VAL A 427 -15.93 13.83 12.71
CA VAL A 427 -15.89 15.28 12.49
C VAL A 427 -14.43 15.75 12.40
N ALA A 428 -13.58 15.34 13.33
CA ALA A 428 -12.17 15.72 13.36
C ALA A 428 -11.41 15.25 12.10
N ALA A 429 -11.57 14.00 11.70
CA ALA A 429 -10.95 13.45 10.50
C ALA A 429 -11.45 14.19 9.24
N THR A 430 -12.75 14.43 9.12
CA THR A 430 -13.34 15.12 7.98
C THR A 430 -12.86 16.57 7.88
N ILE A 431 -12.81 17.30 9.00
CA ILE A 431 -12.33 18.67 9.04
C ILE A 431 -10.85 18.72 8.65
N ARG A 432 -10.01 17.85 9.24
CA ARG A 432 -8.57 17.80 8.92
C ARG A 432 -8.33 17.57 7.43
N LEU A 433 -9.01 16.59 6.82
CA LEU A 433 -8.89 16.31 5.39
C LEU A 433 -9.31 17.51 4.54
N LYS A 434 -10.46 18.15 4.83
CA LYS A 434 -10.94 19.32 4.07
C LYS A 434 -10.03 20.53 4.21
N LEU A 435 -9.52 20.79 5.41
CA LEU A 435 -8.59 21.90 5.63
C LEU A 435 -7.26 21.67 4.91
N GLY A 436 -6.71 20.45 4.96
CA GLY A 436 -5.50 20.12 4.24
C GLY A 436 -5.68 20.16 2.72
N GLU A 437 -6.78 19.61 2.18
CA GLU A 437 -7.09 19.73 0.74
C GLU A 437 -7.23 21.20 0.30
N ARG A 438 -7.85 22.04 1.15
CA ARG A 438 -7.97 23.47 0.86
C ARG A 438 -6.62 24.19 0.90
N ALA A 439 -5.75 23.81 1.83
CA ALA A 439 -4.41 24.36 1.95
C ALA A 439 -3.51 23.92 0.79
N ALA A 440 -3.64 22.69 0.30
CA ALA A 440 -2.90 22.20 -0.87
C ALA A 440 -3.23 22.98 -2.17
N GLY A 441 -4.44 23.53 -2.28
CA GLY A 441 -4.80 24.45 -3.37
C GLY A 441 -4.47 23.90 -4.75
N ARG A 442 -3.55 24.58 -5.49
CA ARG A 442 -3.13 24.18 -6.83
C ARG A 442 -2.36 22.84 -6.86
N GLU A 443 -1.83 22.35 -5.73
CA GLU A 443 -1.19 21.02 -5.65
C GLU A 443 -2.20 19.88 -5.87
N LEU A 444 -3.48 20.12 -5.65
CA LEU A 444 -4.58 19.22 -5.97
C LEU A 444 -4.92 19.32 -7.46
#